data_222a1587d7385ec0b0f4aa2991a565de
#
_entry.id   222a1587d7385ec0b0f4aa2991a565de
#
_cell.length_a   1.000
_cell.length_b   1.000
_cell.length_c   1.000
_cell.angle_alpha   90.00
_cell.angle_beta   90.00
_cell.angle_gamma   90.00
#
_symmetry.space_group_name_H-M   'P 1'
#
loop_
_entity.id
_entity.type
_entity.pdbx_description
1 polymer ?
#
loop_
_entity_poly.entity_id
_entity_poly.type
_entity_poly.pdbx_seq_one_letter_code
_entity_poly.pdbx_strand_id
1 'polypeptide(L)'
;MQPVEVFHSDGPVVLGVPHAGTYVPPEIWSCLNEVGQKLADTDWHVDRLYSELLPDATMVKANFHRYAIDANRDPEGVSLYPGQNTTTLCPTTDFDGRPVYLNGCEPDPEEIEKRRLAWHEPYHAALKAELERVHAKHGIAILYDCHSIRSVVPYLFEGTLPDFNTGTNGGATCAPEIEKAVVDLTAKVEGYTSILNGRFKGGWTTRHYGQPARGFHAIQMELAQSTHLVSEDTPFAYDEAKATRLRVHLKEILSALADLAPALVQHTKNSEGANHG
;
A
#
# COMPACT_ATOMS: atom_id res chain seq x y z
N MET A 1 -11.79 4.89 18.53
CA MET A 1 -10.68 4.22 17.84
C MET A 1 -9.77 5.29 17.25
N GLN A 2 -8.45 5.14 17.38
CA GLN A 2 -7.49 6.01 16.67
C GLN A 2 -7.47 5.60 15.20
N PRO A 3 -7.53 6.56 14.25
CA PRO A 3 -7.56 6.24 12.82
C PRO A 3 -6.25 5.63 12.31
N VAL A 4 -5.13 5.95 12.92
CA VAL A 4 -3.79 5.53 12.51
C VAL A 4 -2.97 5.10 13.72
N GLU A 5 -2.12 4.09 13.51
CA GLU A 5 -1.04 3.70 14.42
C GLU A 5 0.30 3.93 13.75
N VAL A 6 1.26 4.45 14.52
CA VAL A 6 2.63 4.69 14.07
C VAL A 6 3.60 3.94 14.97
N PHE A 7 4.37 3.06 14.38
CA PHE A 7 5.48 2.34 15.02
C PHE A 7 6.78 3.00 14.57
N HIS A 8 7.26 3.96 15.37
CA HIS A 8 8.44 4.75 15.05
C HIS A 8 9.71 3.90 15.07
N SER A 9 10.56 4.10 14.07
CA SER A 9 11.92 3.58 14.05
C SER A 9 12.86 4.54 13.31
N ASP A 10 14.15 4.18 13.23
CA ASP A 10 15.21 5.13 12.90
C ASP A 10 15.85 4.94 11.52
N GLY A 11 15.42 3.95 10.76
CA GLY A 11 15.95 3.67 9.42
C GLY A 11 15.33 4.50 8.29
N PRO A 12 15.87 4.37 7.06
CA PRO A 12 15.43 5.18 5.91
C PRO A 12 14.14 4.67 5.24
N VAL A 13 13.61 3.51 5.66
CA VAL A 13 12.42 2.88 5.09
C VAL A 13 11.19 3.15 5.94
N VAL A 14 10.09 3.56 5.32
CA VAL A 14 8.77 3.72 5.93
C VAL A 14 7.81 2.74 5.26
N LEU A 15 7.17 1.88 6.04
CA LEU A 15 6.14 0.95 5.60
C LEU A 15 4.77 1.64 5.70
N GLY A 16 4.10 1.86 4.58
CA GLY A 16 2.71 2.29 4.53
C GLY A 16 1.79 1.07 4.51
N VAL A 17 0.84 0.98 5.44
CA VAL A 17 -0.12 -0.13 5.53
C VAL A 17 -1.54 0.44 5.56
N PRO A 18 -2.09 0.85 4.40
CA PRO A 18 -3.36 1.59 4.35
C PRO A 18 -4.61 0.72 4.49
N HIS A 19 -4.53 -0.61 4.24
CA HIS A 19 -5.72 -1.43 4.02
C HIS A 19 -5.83 -2.69 4.89
N ALA A 20 -4.93 -2.88 5.86
CA ALA A 20 -5.03 -4.01 6.80
C ALA A 20 -6.05 -3.78 7.92
N GLY A 21 -6.51 -2.54 8.11
CA GLY A 21 -7.49 -2.18 9.13
C GLY A 21 -8.88 -2.74 8.83
N THR A 22 -9.55 -3.25 9.87
CA THR A 22 -10.89 -3.85 9.78
C THR A 22 -11.97 -3.06 10.52
N TYR A 23 -11.60 -1.96 11.18
CA TYR A 23 -12.57 -1.15 11.90
C TYR A 23 -13.48 -0.37 10.93
N VAL A 24 -14.77 -0.56 11.09
CA VAL A 24 -15.81 0.25 10.44
C VAL A 24 -16.62 0.93 11.54
N PRO A 25 -16.78 2.27 11.51
CA PRO A 25 -17.62 2.98 12.46
C PRO A 25 -19.04 2.38 12.52
N PRO A 26 -19.68 2.31 13.72
CA PRO A 26 -20.99 1.67 13.86
C PRO A 26 -22.07 2.25 12.95
N GLU A 27 -22.04 3.55 12.70
CA GLU A 27 -22.98 4.25 11.81
C GLU A 27 -22.79 3.81 10.34
N ILE A 28 -21.54 3.56 9.90
CA ILE A 28 -21.26 3.05 8.57
C ILE A 28 -21.57 1.54 8.51
N TRP A 29 -21.21 0.80 9.56
CA TRP A 29 -21.46 -0.64 9.64
C TRP A 29 -22.93 -0.98 9.49
N SER A 30 -23.83 -0.20 10.12
CA SER A 30 -25.28 -0.38 10.02
C SER A 30 -25.82 -0.11 8.60
N CYS A 31 -25.09 0.59 7.77
CA CYS A 31 -25.40 0.86 6.37
C CYS A 31 -24.85 -0.22 5.41
N LEU A 32 -23.91 -1.06 5.86
CA LEU A 32 -23.38 -2.15 5.03
C LEU A 32 -24.37 -3.32 4.95
N ASN A 33 -24.51 -3.88 3.76
CA ASN A 33 -25.25 -5.14 3.54
C ASN A 33 -24.38 -6.35 3.89
N GLU A 34 -24.91 -7.57 3.72
CA GLU A 34 -24.20 -8.81 4.03
C GLU A 34 -22.89 -9.00 3.20
N VAL A 35 -22.79 -8.41 2.02
CA VAL A 35 -21.56 -8.42 1.21
C VAL A 35 -20.52 -7.50 1.84
N GLY A 36 -20.90 -6.26 2.16
CA GLY A 36 -20.02 -5.28 2.79
C GLY A 36 -19.54 -5.71 4.17
N GLN A 37 -20.37 -6.33 4.98
CA GLN A 37 -20.03 -6.82 6.32
C GLN A 37 -18.99 -7.96 6.32
N LYS A 38 -18.73 -8.62 5.18
CA LYS A 38 -17.65 -9.62 5.05
C LYS A 38 -16.26 -8.98 5.03
N LEU A 39 -16.16 -7.68 4.72
CA LEU A 39 -14.91 -6.94 4.58
C LEU A 39 -13.91 -7.66 3.64
N ALA A 40 -14.41 -8.28 2.57
CA ALA A 40 -13.62 -9.18 1.72
C ALA A 40 -12.43 -8.51 1.03
N ASP A 41 -12.47 -7.17 0.85
CA ASP A 41 -11.42 -6.39 0.21
C ASP A 41 -10.36 -5.86 1.20
N THR A 42 -10.28 -6.43 2.40
CA THR A 42 -9.18 -6.17 3.34
C THR A 42 -7.88 -6.74 2.77
N ASP A 43 -6.78 -6.02 2.94
CA ASP A 43 -5.43 -6.54 2.73
C ASP A 43 -5.06 -7.41 3.95
N TRP A 44 -5.66 -8.60 4.00
CA TRP A 44 -5.69 -9.46 5.18
C TRP A 44 -4.30 -9.80 5.70
N HIS A 45 -4.04 -9.46 6.97
CA HIS A 45 -2.81 -9.77 7.70
C HIS A 45 -1.52 -9.16 7.13
N VAL A 46 -1.61 -8.16 6.25
CA VAL A 46 -0.43 -7.48 5.70
C VAL A 46 0.38 -6.82 6.82
N ASP A 47 -0.26 -6.21 7.81
CA ASP A 47 0.41 -5.64 8.98
C ASP A 47 1.21 -6.70 9.75
N ARG A 48 0.63 -7.88 9.97
CA ARG A 48 1.31 -9.03 10.60
C ARG A 48 2.44 -9.57 9.72
N LEU A 49 2.21 -9.63 8.40
CA LEU A 49 3.18 -10.14 7.43
C LEU A 49 4.46 -9.31 7.40
N TYR A 50 4.34 -7.99 7.49
CA TYR A 50 5.48 -7.07 7.48
C TYR A 50 6.03 -6.74 8.87
N SER A 51 5.34 -7.09 9.95
CA SER A 51 5.79 -6.83 11.33
C SER A 51 7.18 -7.41 11.59
N GLU A 52 8.08 -6.59 12.13
CA GLU A 52 9.44 -6.97 12.56
C GLU A 52 10.37 -7.50 11.45
N LEU A 53 10.01 -7.37 10.17
CA LEU A 53 10.89 -7.81 9.07
C LEU A 53 12.14 -6.95 8.96
N LEU A 54 12.02 -5.66 9.14
CA LEU A 54 13.11 -4.70 9.19
C LEU A 54 12.97 -3.89 10.48
N PRO A 55 13.73 -4.20 11.54
CA PRO A 55 13.57 -3.58 12.86
C PRO A 55 13.68 -2.06 12.86
N ASP A 56 14.47 -1.51 11.93
CA ASP A 56 14.68 -0.07 11.81
C ASP A 56 13.67 0.62 10.89
N ALA A 57 12.70 -0.10 10.31
CA ALA A 57 11.65 0.51 9.50
C ALA A 57 10.54 1.09 10.38
N THR A 58 10.15 2.33 10.11
CA THR A 58 8.90 2.90 10.64
C THR A 58 7.69 2.28 9.95
N MET A 59 6.63 1.96 10.68
CA MET A 59 5.36 1.53 10.08
C MET A 59 4.25 2.52 10.41
N VAL A 60 3.48 2.91 9.38
CA VAL A 60 2.27 3.73 9.49
C VAL A 60 1.09 2.90 9.01
N LYS A 61 0.19 2.53 9.92
CA LYS A 61 -0.94 1.63 9.67
C LYS A 61 -2.26 2.32 9.87
N ALA A 62 -3.16 2.25 8.87
CA ALA A 62 -4.56 2.61 9.04
C ALA A 62 -5.30 1.51 9.83
N ASN A 63 -6.11 1.93 10.81
CA ASN A 63 -6.92 1.00 11.62
C ASN A 63 -8.33 0.80 11.04
N PHE A 64 -8.77 1.69 10.16
CA PHE A 64 -10.08 1.64 9.53
C PHE A 64 -10.07 0.82 8.24
N HIS A 65 -11.24 0.26 7.93
CA HIS A 65 -11.45 -0.50 6.70
C HIS A 65 -11.71 0.43 5.50
N ARG A 66 -11.28 0.01 4.30
CA ARG A 66 -11.46 0.79 3.07
C ARG A 66 -12.92 1.09 2.71
N TYR A 67 -13.91 0.35 3.24
CA TYR A 67 -15.32 0.67 3.04
C TYR A 67 -15.80 1.86 3.89
N ALA A 68 -15.04 2.25 4.93
CA ALA A 68 -15.25 3.55 5.55
C ALA A 68 -14.75 4.67 4.62
N ILE A 69 -13.49 4.59 4.21
CA ILE A 69 -12.86 5.42 3.19
C ILE A 69 -11.56 4.73 2.74
N ASP A 70 -11.23 4.79 1.45
CA ASP A 70 -10.02 4.17 0.91
C ASP A 70 -8.82 5.14 1.03
N ALA A 71 -7.88 4.83 1.93
CA ALA A 71 -6.69 5.64 2.17
C ALA A 71 -5.73 5.69 0.95
N ASN A 72 -5.87 4.79 -0.03
CA ASN A 72 -5.06 4.80 -1.26
C ASN A 72 -5.83 5.35 -2.47
N ARG A 73 -6.69 6.37 -2.23
CA ARG A 73 -7.41 7.11 -3.27
C ARG A 73 -7.15 8.59 -3.12
N ASP A 74 -7.29 9.29 -4.25
CA ASP A 74 -7.21 10.74 -4.30
C ASP A 74 -8.30 11.35 -3.40
N PRO A 75 -7.97 12.21 -2.43
CA PRO A 75 -8.96 12.86 -1.58
C PRO A 75 -9.95 13.74 -2.34
N GLU A 76 -9.62 14.18 -3.57
CA GLU A 76 -10.51 14.90 -4.47
C GLU A 76 -11.38 13.97 -5.33
N GLY A 77 -11.23 12.65 -5.17
CA GLY A 77 -12.00 11.64 -5.88
C GLY A 77 -11.58 11.41 -7.33
N VAL A 78 -10.42 11.93 -7.75
CA VAL A 78 -9.91 11.75 -9.13
C VAL A 78 -9.44 10.30 -9.34
N SER A 79 -9.97 9.64 -10.38
CA SER A 79 -9.57 8.28 -10.73
C SER A 79 -8.17 8.24 -11.36
N LEU A 80 -7.30 7.37 -10.86
CA LEU A 80 -5.98 7.12 -11.45
C LEU A 80 -6.04 6.25 -12.71
N TYR A 81 -7.17 5.56 -12.95
CA TYR A 81 -7.36 4.61 -14.03
C TYR A 81 -8.68 4.88 -14.77
N PRO A 82 -8.81 6.02 -15.49
CA PRO A 82 -10.03 6.33 -16.24
C PRO A 82 -10.37 5.22 -17.23
N GLY A 83 -11.64 4.79 -17.24
CA GLY A 83 -12.13 3.74 -18.14
C GLY A 83 -11.83 2.30 -17.70
N GLN A 84 -11.22 2.09 -16.53
CA GLN A 84 -11.05 0.78 -15.92
C GLN A 84 -11.95 0.63 -14.69
N ASN A 85 -12.29 -0.61 -14.37
CA ASN A 85 -12.98 -0.91 -13.11
C ASN A 85 -12.04 -0.59 -11.94
N THR A 86 -12.51 0.29 -11.05
CA THR A 86 -11.79 0.72 -9.84
C THR A 86 -12.81 1.23 -8.84
N THR A 87 -12.46 1.14 -7.56
CA THR A 87 -13.29 1.69 -6.48
C THR A 87 -13.07 3.20 -6.32
N THR A 88 -14.06 3.89 -5.77
CA THR A 88 -14.03 5.32 -5.45
C THR A 88 -13.34 5.58 -4.10
N LEU A 89 -13.24 6.87 -3.70
CA LEU A 89 -12.70 7.27 -2.39
C LEU A 89 -13.48 6.63 -1.23
N CYS A 90 -14.81 6.60 -1.29
CA CYS A 90 -15.65 5.77 -0.43
C CYS A 90 -16.26 4.66 -1.30
N PRO A 91 -15.69 3.43 -1.29
CA PRO A 91 -16.16 2.35 -2.17
C PRO A 91 -17.62 1.99 -1.93
N THR A 92 -18.41 1.98 -2.99
CA THR A 92 -19.81 1.55 -2.96
C THR A 92 -20.00 0.12 -3.48
N THR A 93 -18.94 -0.44 -4.07
CA THR A 93 -18.87 -1.84 -4.51
C THR A 93 -17.61 -2.50 -3.98
N ASP A 94 -17.66 -3.83 -3.84
CA ASP A 94 -16.46 -4.64 -3.63
C ASP A 94 -15.65 -4.85 -4.92
N PHE A 95 -14.54 -5.57 -4.82
CA PHE A 95 -13.68 -5.89 -5.96
C PHE A 95 -14.32 -6.83 -6.99
N ASP A 96 -15.46 -7.46 -6.67
CA ASP A 96 -16.26 -8.22 -7.63
C ASP A 96 -17.34 -7.36 -8.30
N GLY A 97 -17.42 -6.05 -7.99
CA GLY A 97 -18.42 -5.12 -8.51
C GLY A 97 -19.79 -5.23 -7.83
N ARG A 98 -19.89 -5.95 -6.70
CA ARG A 98 -21.15 -6.13 -5.96
C ARG A 98 -21.36 -4.95 -5.02
N PRO A 99 -22.60 -4.40 -4.91
CA PRO A 99 -22.91 -3.35 -3.94
C PRO A 99 -22.58 -3.80 -2.50
N VAL A 100 -21.94 -2.91 -1.71
CA VAL A 100 -21.59 -3.18 -0.31
C VAL A 100 -22.51 -2.46 0.68
N TYR A 101 -23.36 -1.54 0.21
CA TYR A 101 -24.34 -0.83 1.04
C TYR A 101 -25.75 -1.40 0.90
N LEU A 102 -26.55 -1.17 1.93
CA LEU A 102 -28.01 -1.27 1.83
C LEU A 102 -28.50 -0.17 0.87
N ASN A 103 -29.56 -0.44 0.12
CA ASN A 103 -30.09 0.49 -0.86
C ASN A 103 -30.47 1.84 -0.22
N GLY A 104 -29.92 2.93 -0.74
CA GLY A 104 -30.12 4.29 -0.24
C GLY A 104 -29.31 4.66 1.01
N CYS A 105 -28.35 3.83 1.39
CA CYS A 105 -27.41 4.09 2.49
C CYS A 105 -25.98 4.44 1.99
N GLU A 106 -25.80 4.57 0.68
CA GLU A 106 -24.51 4.97 0.12
C GLU A 106 -24.14 6.39 0.59
N PRO A 107 -22.83 6.67 0.84
CA PRO A 107 -22.42 7.98 1.34
C PRO A 107 -22.68 9.08 0.31
N ASP A 108 -23.31 10.14 0.74
CA ASP A 108 -23.44 11.38 -0.02
C ASP A 108 -22.14 12.22 0.06
N PRO A 109 -22.03 13.34 -0.69
CA PRO A 109 -20.83 14.17 -0.66
C PRO A 109 -20.47 14.74 0.71
N GLU A 110 -21.45 15.05 1.56
CA GLU A 110 -21.24 15.57 2.92
C GLU A 110 -20.64 14.47 3.83
N GLU A 111 -21.19 13.27 3.75
CA GLU A 111 -20.66 12.10 4.48
C GLU A 111 -19.26 11.70 3.98
N ILE A 112 -18.99 11.77 2.67
CA ILE A 112 -17.64 11.51 2.12
C ILE A 112 -16.63 12.51 2.71
N GLU A 113 -16.94 13.79 2.75
CA GLU A 113 -16.05 14.81 3.31
C GLU A 113 -15.83 14.62 4.82
N LYS A 114 -16.86 14.27 5.56
CA LYS A 114 -16.76 13.95 6.99
C LYS A 114 -15.82 12.74 7.22
N ARG A 115 -15.91 11.69 6.41
CA ARG A 115 -15.01 10.53 6.49
C ARG A 115 -13.58 10.89 6.09
N ARG A 116 -13.41 11.74 5.07
CA ARG A 116 -12.10 12.24 4.65
C ARG A 116 -11.37 12.94 5.80
N LEU A 117 -12.05 13.85 6.48
CA LEU A 117 -11.50 14.59 7.62
C LEU A 117 -11.24 13.70 8.85
N ALA A 118 -12.10 12.70 9.08
CA ALA A 118 -12.00 11.85 10.27
C ALA A 118 -10.96 10.73 10.14
N TRP A 119 -10.71 10.20 8.93
CA TRP A 119 -9.93 8.98 8.72
C TRP A 119 -8.80 9.15 7.71
N HIS A 120 -9.09 9.64 6.49
CA HIS A 120 -8.12 9.77 5.41
C HIS A 120 -7.03 10.80 5.75
N GLU A 121 -7.45 12.01 6.12
CA GLU A 121 -6.52 13.09 6.45
C GLU A 121 -5.58 12.77 7.61
N PRO A 122 -6.04 12.21 8.77
CA PRO A 122 -5.15 11.79 9.84
C PRO A 122 -4.13 10.72 9.44
N TYR A 123 -4.51 9.74 8.60
CA TYR A 123 -3.59 8.74 8.08
C TYR A 123 -2.48 9.39 7.24
N HIS A 124 -2.85 10.24 6.31
CA HIS A 124 -1.88 10.91 5.43
C HIS A 124 -1.05 11.96 6.16
N ALA A 125 -1.59 12.64 7.17
CA ALA A 125 -0.83 13.53 8.02
C ALA A 125 0.28 12.78 8.78
N ALA A 126 -0.03 11.61 9.35
CA ALA A 126 0.94 10.76 10.02
C ALA A 126 1.99 10.21 9.04
N LEU A 127 1.58 9.68 7.89
CA LEU A 127 2.50 9.14 6.88
C LEU A 127 3.45 10.24 6.37
N LYS A 128 2.93 11.41 6.06
CA LYS A 128 3.73 12.56 5.64
C LYS A 128 4.74 12.97 6.69
N ALA A 129 4.31 13.09 7.95
CA ALA A 129 5.19 13.48 9.06
C ALA A 129 6.34 12.49 9.24
N GLU A 130 6.09 11.18 9.11
CA GLU A 130 7.13 10.16 9.21
C GLU A 130 8.09 10.18 8.02
N LEU A 131 7.58 10.37 6.80
CA LEU A 131 8.44 10.52 5.62
C LEU A 131 9.34 11.78 5.74
N GLU A 132 8.80 12.90 6.19
CA GLU A 132 9.57 14.13 6.41
C GLU A 132 10.61 13.97 7.53
N ARG A 133 10.25 13.30 8.63
CA ARG A 133 11.17 12.99 9.75
C ARG A 133 12.33 12.10 9.28
N VAL A 134 12.02 11.03 8.57
CA VAL A 134 13.02 10.09 8.02
C VAL A 134 13.92 10.81 7.02
N HIS A 135 13.33 11.59 6.11
CA HIS A 135 14.10 12.38 5.14
C HIS A 135 15.02 13.40 5.82
N ALA A 136 14.54 14.11 6.84
CA ALA A 136 15.37 15.08 7.58
C ALA A 136 16.58 14.42 8.25
N LYS A 137 16.41 13.16 8.71
CA LYS A 137 17.50 12.41 9.36
C LYS A 137 18.49 11.81 8.36
N HIS A 138 18.02 11.26 7.25
CA HIS A 138 18.83 10.44 6.32
C HIS A 138 19.16 11.17 5.00
N GLY A 139 18.51 12.30 4.70
CA GLY A 139 18.58 12.96 3.39
C GLY A 139 17.79 12.22 2.30
N ILE A 140 17.08 11.16 2.67
CA ILE A 140 16.25 10.30 1.82
C ILE A 140 15.15 9.66 2.67
N ALA A 141 13.99 9.40 2.06
CA ALA A 141 12.96 8.54 2.62
C ALA A 141 12.46 7.58 1.54
N ILE A 142 12.34 6.29 1.87
CA ILE A 142 11.83 5.25 0.98
C ILE A 142 10.51 4.73 1.54
N LEU A 143 9.40 5.14 0.94
CA LEU A 143 8.08 4.57 1.22
C LEU A 143 7.94 3.22 0.51
N TYR A 144 7.72 2.18 1.28
CA TYR A 144 7.31 0.88 0.78
C TYR A 144 5.82 0.70 1.11
N ASP A 145 4.97 0.83 0.08
CA ASP A 145 3.51 0.82 0.19
C ASP A 145 3.02 -0.63 0.13
N CYS A 146 2.62 -1.17 1.28
CA CYS A 146 2.35 -2.59 1.51
C CYS A 146 0.88 -2.91 1.23
N HIS A 147 0.63 -3.75 0.22
CA HIS A 147 -0.70 -4.15 -0.20
C HIS A 147 -0.83 -5.65 -0.44
N SER A 148 -2.06 -6.12 -0.47
CA SER A 148 -2.41 -7.44 -0.98
C SER A 148 -3.84 -7.48 -1.52
N ILE A 149 -4.07 -8.34 -2.49
CA ILE A 149 -5.39 -8.57 -3.08
C ILE A 149 -5.56 -10.06 -3.40
N ARG A 150 -6.79 -10.53 -3.51
CA ARG A 150 -7.10 -11.88 -3.98
C ARG A 150 -6.42 -12.15 -5.34
N SER A 151 -5.87 -13.35 -5.49
CA SER A 151 -5.15 -13.75 -6.70
C SER A 151 -6.02 -13.85 -7.96
N VAL A 152 -7.34 -13.99 -7.79
CA VAL A 152 -8.32 -14.06 -8.89
C VAL A 152 -9.46 -13.09 -8.62
N VAL A 153 -9.56 -12.02 -9.41
CA VAL A 153 -10.62 -11.01 -9.36
C VAL A 153 -11.04 -10.64 -10.79
N PRO A 154 -11.90 -11.43 -11.44
CA PRO A 154 -12.23 -11.27 -12.86
C PRO A 154 -12.82 -9.89 -13.22
N TYR A 155 -13.44 -9.22 -12.27
CA TYR A 155 -13.96 -7.87 -12.46
C TYR A 155 -12.85 -6.80 -12.62
N LEU A 156 -11.65 -7.04 -12.05
CA LEU A 156 -10.53 -6.09 -12.09
C LEU A 156 -9.44 -6.49 -13.09
N PHE A 157 -9.19 -7.78 -13.29
CA PHE A 157 -8.15 -8.29 -14.19
C PHE A 157 -8.45 -9.72 -14.63
N GLU A 158 -7.88 -10.11 -15.77
CA GLU A 158 -7.99 -11.48 -16.30
C GLU A 158 -6.94 -12.42 -15.69
N GLY A 159 -7.29 -13.70 -15.54
CA GLY A 159 -6.39 -14.75 -15.07
C GLY A 159 -6.03 -14.67 -13.61
N THR A 160 -4.84 -15.18 -13.29
CA THR A 160 -4.29 -15.20 -11.92
C THR A 160 -3.23 -14.12 -11.77
N LEU A 161 -3.34 -13.32 -10.73
CA LEU A 161 -2.37 -12.29 -10.40
C LEU A 161 -1.01 -12.93 -10.05
N PRO A 162 0.11 -12.42 -10.54
CA PRO A 162 1.44 -12.78 -10.03
C PRO A 162 1.56 -12.57 -8.53
N ASP A 163 2.43 -13.36 -7.88
CA ASP A 163 2.61 -13.32 -6.43
C ASP A 163 3.16 -11.99 -5.93
N PHE A 164 4.14 -11.41 -6.68
CA PHE A 164 4.71 -10.09 -6.43
C PHE A 164 4.36 -9.14 -7.56
N ASN A 165 3.64 -8.06 -7.27
CA ASN A 165 3.32 -7.02 -8.24
C ASN A 165 3.92 -5.70 -7.78
N THR A 166 5.05 -5.33 -8.39
CA THR A 166 5.77 -4.11 -8.09
C THR A 166 5.20 -2.94 -8.90
N GLY A 167 4.84 -1.85 -8.23
CA GLY A 167 4.32 -0.64 -8.85
C GLY A 167 5.21 0.58 -8.57
N THR A 168 5.67 1.25 -9.65
CA THR A 168 6.55 2.43 -9.61
C THR A 168 6.04 3.55 -10.50
N ASN A 169 4.79 3.46 -10.95
CA ASN A 169 4.21 4.36 -11.96
C ASN A 169 5.12 4.51 -13.21
N GLY A 170 5.63 3.39 -13.71
CA GLY A 170 6.54 3.38 -14.87
C GLY A 170 7.92 3.96 -14.56
N GLY A 171 8.42 3.81 -13.34
CA GLY A 171 9.71 4.32 -12.88
C GLY A 171 9.67 5.77 -12.39
N ALA A 172 8.48 6.42 -12.35
CA ALA A 172 8.38 7.84 -12.00
C ALA A 172 8.46 8.12 -10.49
N THR A 173 8.20 7.12 -9.62
CA THR A 173 8.04 7.34 -8.18
C THR A 173 9.27 6.98 -7.34
N CYS A 174 10.29 6.40 -7.95
CA CYS A 174 11.53 6.06 -7.25
C CYS A 174 12.75 6.13 -8.19
N ALA A 175 13.96 6.09 -7.62
CA ALA A 175 15.18 5.97 -8.38
C ALA A 175 15.25 4.61 -9.12
N PRO A 176 15.89 4.55 -10.31
CA PRO A 176 16.02 3.30 -11.08
C PRO A 176 16.69 2.16 -10.29
N GLU A 177 17.60 2.48 -9.38
CA GLU A 177 18.31 1.52 -8.53
C GLU A 177 17.35 0.83 -7.55
N ILE A 178 16.37 1.57 -7.01
CA ILE A 178 15.31 1.04 -6.13
C ILE A 178 14.43 0.07 -6.91
N GLU A 179 13.91 0.49 -8.06
CA GLU A 179 13.08 -0.36 -8.93
C GLU A 179 13.84 -1.63 -9.31
N LYS A 180 15.08 -1.47 -9.80
CA LYS A 180 15.91 -2.59 -10.21
C LYS A 180 16.18 -3.58 -9.09
N ALA A 181 16.49 -3.11 -7.88
CA ALA A 181 16.75 -3.98 -6.73
C ALA A 181 15.54 -4.86 -6.40
N VAL A 182 14.34 -4.27 -6.34
CA VAL A 182 13.11 -5.03 -6.05
C VAL A 182 12.79 -6.02 -7.17
N VAL A 183 12.89 -5.60 -8.42
CA VAL A 183 12.63 -6.47 -9.59
C VAL A 183 13.61 -7.64 -9.64
N ASP A 184 14.90 -7.38 -9.47
CA ASP A 184 15.93 -8.43 -9.50
C ASP A 184 15.76 -9.46 -8.37
N LEU A 185 15.35 -9.00 -7.19
CA LEU A 185 15.09 -9.87 -6.05
C LEU A 185 13.84 -10.72 -6.29
N THR A 186 12.71 -10.10 -6.65
CA THR A 186 11.46 -10.84 -6.86
C THR A 186 11.52 -11.83 -8.03
N ALA A 187 12.27 -11.50 -9.10
CA ALA A 187 12.45 -12.39 -10.25
C ALA A 187 13.27 -13.64 -9.96
N LYS A 188 14.06 -13.66 -8.87
CA LYS A 188 14.91 -14.80 -8.50
C LYS A 188 14.24 -15.75 -7.51
N VAL A 189 13.07 -15.42 -7.00
CA VAL A 189 12.40 -16.24 -5.98
C VAL A 189 11.81 -17.48 -6.63
N GLU A 190 12.39 -18.63 -6.34
CA GLU A 190 11.88 -19.91 -6.86
C GLU A 190 10.48 -20.21 -6.31
N GLY A 191 9.59 -20.64 -7.18
CA GLY A 191 8.21 -20.99 -6.81
C GLY A 191 7.26 -19.80 -6.64
N TYR A 192 7.72 -18.59 -6.96
CA TYR A 192 6.88 -17.38 -7.01
C TYR A 192 6.96 -16.70 -8.37
N THR A 193 5.93 -15.98 -8.70
CA THR A 193 5.83 -15.18 -9.93
C THR A 193 5.89 -13.70 -9.63
N SER A 194 6.44 -12.88 -10.53
CA SER A 194 6.57 -11.44 -10.34
C SER A 194 6.29 -10.64 -11.60
N ILE A 195 5.82 -9.39 -11.42
CA ILE A 195 5.63 -8.44 -12.51
C ILE A 195 5.91 -7.01 -12.04
N LEU A 196 6.52 -6.21 -12.92
CA LEU A 196 6.71 -4.79 -12.74
C LEU A 196 5.66 -4.00 -13.52
N ASN A 197 4.97 -3.07 -12.84
CA ASN A 197 3.99 -2.16 -13.47
C ASN A 197 2.93 -2.88 -14.33
N GLY A 198 2.47 -4.06 -13.89
CA GLY A 198 1.41 -4.82 -14.54
C GLY A 198 0.03 -4.18 -14.35
N ARG A 199 -0.92 -4.92 -13.73
CA ARG A 199 -2.23 -4.36 -13.38
C ARG A 199 -2.11 -3.26 -12.33
N PHE A 200 -1.24 -3.42 -11.35
CA PHE A 200 -0.99 -2.47 -10.27
C PHE A 200 0.31 -1.71 -10.52
N LYS A 201 0.16 -0.44 -10.94
CA LYS A 201 1.30 0.43 -11.32
C LYS A 201 1.70 1.41 -10.21
N GLY A 202 1.14 1.27 -9.04
CA GLY A 202 1.22 2.23 -7.95
C GLY A 202 -0.09 3.02 -7.80
N GLY A 203 -0.64 3.03 -6.57
CA GLY A 203 -1.84 3.76 -6.19
C GLY A 203 -1.57 5.25 -5.96
N TRP A 204 -2.55 5.94 -5.40
CA TRP A 204 -2.44 7.37 -5.11
C TRP A 204 -1.29 7.65 -4.13
N THR A 205 -1.18 6.89 -3.06
CA THR A 205 -0.13 7.03 -2.05
C THR A 205 1.27 6.97 -2.68
N THR A 206 1.53 5.93 -3.47
CA THR A 206 2.81 5.75 -4.17
C THR A 206 3.12 6.93 -5.10
N ARG A 207 2.14 7.39 -5.88
CA ARG A 207 2.33 8.50 -6.84
C ARG A 207 2.44 9.85 -6.16
N HIS A 208 1.70 10.08 -5.08
CA HIS A 208 1.68 11.34 -4.34
C HIS A 208 2.99 11.57 -3.59
N TYR A 209 3.50 10.54 -2.91
CA TYR A 209 4.72 10.65 -2.10
C TYR A 209 6.00 10.38 -2.88
N GLY A 210 5.96 9.69 -4.01
CA GLY A 210 7.11 9.42 -4.85
C GLY A 210 7.59 10.67 -5.59
N GLN A 211 8.57 11.36 -5.05
CA GLN A 211 9.20 12.58 -5.58
C GLN A 211 10.72 12.40 -5.56
N PRO A 212 11.29 11.51 -6.43
CA PRO A 212 12.69 11.10 -6.34
C PRO A 212 13.68 12.27 -6.47
N ALA A 213 13.34 13.30 -7.24
CA ALA A 213 14.16 14.52 -7.35
C ALA A 213 14.31 15.28 -6.01
N ARG A 214 13.45 15.02 -5.04
CA ARG A 214 13.48 15.61 -3.69
C ARG A 214 13.95 14.61 -2.62
N GLY A 215 14.44 13.43 -3.01
CA GLY A 215 14.86 12.39 -2.08
C GLY A 215 13.72 11.60 -1.43
N PHE A 216 12.48 11.74 -1.91
CA PHE A 216 11.33 10.91 -1.51
C PHE A 216 11.07 9.87 -2.57
N HIS A 217 11.30 8.61 -2.26
CA HIS A 217 11.05 7.49 -3.16
C HIS A 217 9.86 6.70 -2.66
N ALA A 218 9.02 6.21 -3.58
CA ALA A 218 7.90 5.36 -3.23
C ALA A 218 7.81 4.17 -4.20
N ILE A 219 7.56 3.00 -3.64
CA ILE A 219 7.36 1.76 -4.38
C ILE A 219 6.20 0.98 -3.74
N GLN A 220 5.24 0.53 -4.55
CA GLN A 220 4.15 -0.32 -4.10
C GLN A 220 4.51 -1.79 -4.26
N MET A 221 4.20 -2.60 -3.27
CA MET A 221 4.16 -4.04 -3.39
C MET A 221 2.73 -4.53 -3.20
N GLU A 222 2.13 -5.06 -4.25
CA GLU A 222 0.84 -5.74 -4.21
C GLU A 222 1.08 -7.25 -4.22
N LEU A 223 0.80 -7.91 -3.13
CA LEU A 223 0.95 -9.36 -2.99
C LEU A 223 -0.36 -10.07 -3.36
N ALA A 224 -0.29 -11.20 -4.07
CA ALA A 224 -1.42 -12.11 -4.13
C ALA A 224 -1.67 -12.73 -2.75
N GLN A 225 -2.89 -12.66 -2.25
CA GLN A 225 -3.25 -13.17 -0.91
C GLN A 225 -3.04 -14.68 -0.77
N SER A 226 -3.07 -15.43 -1.87
CA SER A 226 -2.71 -16.85 -1.93
C SER A 226 -1.33 -17.17 -1.38
N THR A 227 -0.42 -16.18 -1.34
CA THR A 227 0.95 -16.33 -0.84
C THR A 227 1.07 -16.45 0.67
N HIS A 228 0.06 -16.00 1.43
CA HIS A 228 0.09 -15.96 2.89
C HIS A 228 -1.23 -16.33 3.58
N LEU A 229 -2.31 -16.61 2.83
CA LEU A 229 -3.57 -17.10 3.37
C LEU A 229 -3.75 -18.59 3.11
N VAL A 230 -4.48 -19.25 4.01
CA VAL A 230 -4.96 -20.63 3.81
C VAL A 230 -5.93 -20.69 2.64
N SER A 231 -6.86 -19.73 2.59
CA SER A 231 -7.84 -19.50 1.53
C SER A 231 -8.12 -18.01 1.41
N GLU A 232 -8.42 -17.55 0.20
CA GLU A 232 -8.80 -16.16 -0.11
C GLU A 232 -10.32 -15.91 0.10
N ASP A 233 -10.97 -16.79 0.87
CA ASP A 233 -12.36 -16.70 1.32
C ASP A 233 -12.45 -16.68 2.85
N THR A 234 -13.62 -16.31 3.36
CA THR A 234 -13.92 -16.35 4.81
C THR A 234 -13.55 -17.71 5.41
N PRO A 235 -12.77 -17.77 6.51
CA PRO A 235 -12.43 -16.67 7.41
C PRO A 235 -11.12 -15.93 7.08
N PHE A 236 -10.56 -16.01 5.88
CA PHE A 236 -9.30 -15.38 5.47
C PHE A 236 -8.13 -15.71 6.41
N ALA A 237 -8.03 -16.97 6.81
CA ALA A 237 -7.08 -17.39 7.83
C ALA A 237 -5.62 -17.26 7.34
N TYR A 238 -4.76 -16.72 8.19
CA TYR A 238 -3.33 -16.62 7.95
C TYR A 238 -2.67 -17.99 7.92
N ASP A 239 -1.88 -18.28 6.90
CA ASP A 239 -1.09 -19.50 6.78
C ASP A 239 0.35 -19.24 7.25
N GLU A 240 0.69 -19.72 8.45
CA GLU A 240 2.02 -19.53 9.04
C GLU A 240 3.15 -20.09 8.18
N ALA A 241 2.92 -21.22 7.52
CA ALA A 241 3.96 -21.86 6.72
C ALA A 241 4.23 -21.11 5.42
N LYS A 242 3.16 -20.68 4.72
CA LYS A 242 3.27 -19.82 3.54
C LYS A 242 3.92 -18.48 3.90
N ALA A 243 3.39 -17.82 4.93
CA ALA A 243 3.87 -16.52 5.38
C ALA A 243 5.33 -16.56 5.82
N THR A 244 5.77 -17.58 6.55
CA THR A 244 7.17 -17.72 6.96
C THR A 244 8.10 -17.78 5.75
N ARG A 245 7.73 -18.52 4.69
CA ARG A 245 8.52 -18.55 3.45
C ARG A 245 8.55 -17.20 2.76
N LEU A 246 7.38 -16.56 2.59
CA LEU A 246 7.27 -15.26 1.95
C LEU A 246 8.06 -14.17 2.70
N ARG A 247 8.00 -14.18 4.04
CA ARG A 247 8.68 -13.20 4.90
C ARG A 247 10.20 -13.18 4.71
N VAL A 248 10.84 -14.30 4.33
CA VAL A 248 12.27 -14.33 4.01
C VAL A 248 12.57 -13.38 2.86
N HIS A 249 11.80 -13.46 1.78
CA HIS A 249 11.99 -12.66 0.57
C HIS A 249 11.61 -11.19 0.79
N LEU A 250 10.53 -10.92 1.51
CA LEU A 250 10.15 -9.56 1.88
C LEU A 250 11.23 -8.88 2.75
N LYS A 251 11.85 -9.64 3.67
CA LYS A 251 12.97 -9.12 4.46
C LYS A 251 14.18 -8.78 3.59
N GLU A 252 14.53 -9.65 2.64
CA GLU A 252 15.63 -9.39 1.69
C GLU A 252 15.37 -8.12 0.87
N ILE A 253 14.15 -7.92 0.37
CA ILE A 253 13.75 -6.71 -0.37
C ILE A 253 13.91 -5.47 0.52
N LEU A 254 13.32 -5.47 1.71
CA LEU A 254 13.37 -4.31 2.62
C LEU A 254 14.79 -3.99 3.07
N SER A 255 15.62 -5.00 3.33
CA SER A 255 17.03 -4.82 3.67
C SER A 255 17.80 -4.19 2.52
N ALA A 256 17.61 -4.67 1.29
CA ALA A 256 18.26 -4.11 0.10
C ALA A 256 17.87 -2.63 -0.12
N LEU A 257 16.60 -2.26 0.13
CA LEU A 257 16.16 -0.86 0.06
C LEU A 257 16.85 0.01 1.11
N ALA A 258 16.99 -0.48 2.34
CA ALA A 258 17.69 0.23 3.40
C ALA A 258 19.18 0.41 3.07
N ASP A 259 19.82 -0.62 2.53
CA ASP A 259 21.24 -0.62 2.15
C ASP A 259 21.54 0.31 0.97
N LEU A 260 20.58 0.53 0.07
CA LEU A 260 20.70 1.45 -1.06
C LEU A 260 20.62 2.93 -0.65
N ALA A 261 19.94 3.26 0.43
CA ALA A 261 19.65 4.64 0.81
C ALA A 261 20.88 5.55 0.91
N PRO A 262 22.01 5.15 1.54
CA PRO A 262 23.20 6.02 1.62
C PRO A 262 23.82 6.38 0.26
N ALA A 263 23.81 5.44 -0.69
CA ALA A 263 24.35 5.65 -2.04
C ALA A 263 23.49 6.64 -2.84
N LEU A 264 22.17 6.56 -2.71
CA LEU A 264 21.23 7.46 -3.40
C LEU A 264 21.37 8.93 -2.92
N VAL A 265 21.63 9.16 -1.64
CA VAL A 265 21.86 10.49 -1.10
C VAL A 265 23.12 11.14 -1.72
N GLN A 266 24.17 10.37 -1.99
CA GLN A 266 25.39 10.87 -2.62
C GLN A 266 25.17 11.30 -4.08
N HIS A 267 24.33 10.56 -4.81
CA HIS A 267 23.99 10.89 -6.20
C HIS A 267 23.20 12.20 -6.31
N THR A 268 22.27 12.45 -5.41
CA THR A 268 21.47 13.69 -5.39
C THR A 268 22.35 14.92 -5.15
N LYS A 269 23.28 14.84 -4.19
CA LYS A 269 24.22 15.94 -3.88
C LYS A 269 25.20 16.26 -5.03
N ASN A 270 25.66 15.24 -5.73
CA ASN A 270 26.59 15.40 -6.85
C ASN A 270 25.90 16.05 -8.08
N SER A 271 24.62 15.77 -8.31
CA SER A 271 23.85 16.37 -9.40
C SER A 271 23.51 17.85 -9.14
N GLU A 272 23.29 18.25 -7.89
CA GLU A 272 23.09 19.66 -7.51
C GLU A 272 24.37 20.46 -7.61
N GLY A 273 25.53 19.89 -7.25
CA GLY A 273 26.84 20.55 -7.35
C GLY A 273 27.32 20.77 -8.80
N ALA A 274 26.87 19.93 -9.74
CA ALA A 274 27.26 20.08 -11.16
C ALA A 274 26.46 21.15 -11.92
N ASN A 275 25.33 21.61 -11.39
CA ASN A 275 24.50 22.67 -11.98
C ASN A 275 24.85 24.09 -11.52
N HIS A 276 25.80 24.23 -10.64
CA HIS A 276 26.28 25.54 -10.09
C HIS A 276 27.77 25.83 -10.41
N GLY A 277 28.35 25.09 -11.36
CA GLY A 277 29.72 25.27 -11.84
C GLY A 277 29.80 25.98 -13.19
#